data_4781df7d0b09e31f1cb3f9df8758e058
#
_entry.id   4781df7d0b09e31f1cb3f9df8758e058
#
_cell.length_a   1.000
_cell.length_b   1.000
_cell.length_c   1.000
_cell.angle_alpha   90.00
_cell.angle_beta   90.00
_cell.angle_gamma   90.00
#
_symmetry.space_group_name_H-M   'P 1'
#
loop_
_entity.id
_entity.type
_entity.pdbx_description
1 polymer ?
#
loop_
_entity_poly.entity_id
_entity_poly.type
_entity_poly.pdbx_seq_one_letter_code
_entity_poly.pdbx_strand_id
1 'polypeptide(L)'
;MKQLPVLEPGDKPRKATWYTLTVPGDSPCARVGHSCSYLPPVGNAKRGKVFIVGGANPNGSFSDVHTMDLGKHQWDLDTCKGLLPRYEHASFIPSCTPDRIWVFGGANQSGNRNCLQVLNPETRTWTTPEVTSPPPSPRTFHTSSAAIGNQLYVFGGGERGAQPVQDTKLHVFDANTLTWSQPETLGNPPSPRHGHVMVAAGTKLFIHGGLAGDRFYDDLHCIDISDMKWQKLNPTGAAPAGCAAHSAVAMGKHVYIFGGMTPAGALDTMYQYHTEEQHWTLLKFDTLLPPGRLDHSMCIIPWPVTCASEKEDSNSLTLNHEAEKEDSADKVMSHSGDSHEESQTATLLCLVFGGMNTEGEIYDDCIVTVVD
;
A
#
# COMPACT_ATOMS: atom_id res chain seq x y z
N MET A 1 -23.05 15.06 -12.49
CA MET A 1 -21.97 14.06 -12.51
C MET A 1 -22.33 12.90 -11.60
N LYS A 2 -22.30 11.67 -12.09
CA LYS A 2 -22.46 10.50 -11.22
C LYS A 2 -21.20 10.36 -10.37
N GLN A 3 -21.36 10.42 -9.05
CA GLN A 3 -20.26 10.26 -8.09
C GLN A 3 -20.19 8.81 -7.62
N LEU A 4 -18.99 8.38 -7.17
CA LEU A 4 -18.82 7.09 -6.51
C LEU A 4 -19.64 7.08 -5.19
N PRO A 5 -20.19 5.92 -4.80
CA PRO A 5 -20.84 5.80 -3.50
C PRO A 5 -19.82 6.01 -2.37
N VAL A 6 -20.27 6.58 -1.28
CA VAL A 6 -19.46 6.78 -0.07
C VAL A 6 -19.55 5.52 0.80
N LEU A 7 -18.41 5.04 1.28
CA LEU A 7 -18.34 3.97 2.26
C LEU A 7 -18.22 4.59 3.66
N GLU A 8 -19.26 4.40 4.47
CA GLU A 8 -19.30 4.89 5.84
C GLU A 8 -18.69 3.87 6.82
N PRO A 9 -18.18 4.31 7.98
CA PRO A 9 -17.69 3.40 9.00
C PRO A 9 -18.75 2.36 9.39
N GLY A 10 -18.34 1.08 9.42
CA GLY A 10 -19.22 -0.02 9.77
C GLY A 10 -20.03 -0.60 8.60
N ASP A 11 -20.08 0.06 7.46
CA ASP A 11 -20.72 -0.47 6.27
C ASP A 11 -20.01 -1.71 5.76
N LYS A 12 -20.79 -2.68 5.26
CA LYS A 12 -20.25 -3.81 4.54
C LYS A 12 -20.04 -3.42 3.07
N PRO A 13 -18.80 -3.31 2.59
CA PRO A 13 -18.55 -2.98 1.21
C PRO A 13 -18.95 -4.14 0.29
N ARG A 14 -19.52 -3.79 -0.87
CA ARG A 14 -19.84 -4.76 -1.92
C ARG A 14 -18.62 -5.00 -2.81
N LYS A 15 -18.48 -6.23 -3.27
CA LYS A 15 -17.49 -6.59 -4.28
C LYS A 15 -17.77 -5.85 -5.60
N ALA A 16 -16.75 -5.73 -6.43
CA ALA A 16 -16.83 -5.09 -7.75
C ALA A 16 -17.41 -3.67 -7.73
N THR A 17 -17.11 -2.93 -6.67
CA THR A 17 -17.60 -1.58 -6.43
C THR A 17 -16.48 -0.68 -5.95
N TRP A 18 -16.31 0.48 -6.59
CA TRP A 18 -15.45 1.55 -6.09
C TRP A 18 -16.24 2.46 -5.15
N TYR A 19 -15.63 2.82 -4.04
CA TYR A 19 -16.18 3.74 -3.04
C TYR A 19 -15.23 4.91 -2.83
N THR A 20 -15.81 6.04 -2.46
CA THR A 20 -15.07 7.16 -1.86
C THR A 20 -15.07 7.00 -0.34
N LEU A 21 -13.92 7.19 0.29
CA LEU A 21 -13.83 7.41 1.73
C LEU A 21 -13.81 8.92 1.99
N THR A 22 -14.81 9.40 2.70
CA THR A 22 -14.86 10.78 3.19
C THR A 22 -14.47 10.78 4.65
N VAL A 23 -13.24 11.13 4.93
CA VAL A 23 -12.68 11.10 6.28
C VAL A 23 -12.42 12.53 6.73
N PRO A 24 -13.02 12.96 7.87
CA PRO A 24 -12.78 14.30 8.39
C PRO A 24 -11.37 14.47 8.96
N GLY A 25 -10.97 15.71 9.20
CA GLY A 25 -9.70 16.08 9.82
C GLY A 25 -8.71 16.68 8.83
N ASP A 26 -7.44 16.64 9.19
CA ASP A 26 -6.33 17.22 8.43
C ASP A 26 -5.87 16.29 7.30
N SER A 27 -6.69 16.14 6.27
CA SER A 27 -6.37 15.32 5.10
C SER A 27 -5.21 15.90 4.30
N PRO A 28 -4.41 15.05 3.62
CA PRO A 28 -3.36 15.56 2.74
C PRO A 28 -3.95 16.38 1.60
N CYS A 29 -3.25 17.45 1.20
CA CYS A 29 -3.59 18.15 -0.03
C CYS A 29 -3.28 17.27 -1.26
N ALA A 30 -3.80 17.66 -2.41
CA ALA A 30 -3.56 16.99 -3.69
C ALA A 30 -2.06 16.85 -3.96
N ARG A 31 -1.63 15.65 -4.30
CA ARG A 31 -0.23 15.30 -4.49
C ARG A 31 0.01 14.06 -5.32
N VAL A 32 1.23 13.92 -5.76
CA VAL A 32 1.75 12.77 -6.50
C VAL A 32 3.05 12.28 -5.87
N GLY A 33 3.42 11.04 -6.14
CA GLY A 33 4.72 10.50 -5.71
C GLY A 33 4.88 10.33 -4.19
N HIS A 34 3.80 10.40 -3.44
CA HIS A 34 3.74 10.08 -2.01
C HIS A 34 3.73 8.58 -1.79
N SER A 35 4.10 8.14 -0.60
CA SER A 35 3.92 6.75 -0.18
C SER A 35 2.68 6.59 0.69
N CYS A 36 2.10 5.38 0.64
CA CYS A 36 0.95 4.97 1.42
C CYS A 36 1.30 3.66 2.11
N SER A 37 1.21 3.63 3.44
CA SER A 37 1.55 2.46 4.23
C SER A 37 0.50 2.24 5.31
N TYR A 38 0.17 0.98 5.54
CA TYR A 38 -0.70 0.58 6.64
C TYR A 38 0.14 0.03 7.78
N LEU A 39 0.01 0.60 8.97
CA LEU A 39 0.56 0.06 10.20
C LEU A 39 -0.54 -0.58 11.04
N PRO A 40 -0.36 -1.87 11.44
CA PRO A 40 -1.28 -2.54 12.35
C PRO A 40 -1.40 -1.81 13.70
N PRO A 41 -2.46 -2.08 14.49
CA PRO A 41 -2.64 -1.43 15.77
C PRO A 41 -1.51 -1.77 16.74
N VAL A 42 -1.11 -0.76 17.52
CA VAL A 42 -0.07 -0.85 18.54
C VAL A 42 -0.68 -0.63 19.92
N GLY A 43 -0.25 -1.40 20.91
CA GLY A 43 -0.73 -1.28 22.30
C GLY A 43 -2.21 -1.65 22.42
N ASN A 44 -2.99 -0.79 23.05
CA ASN A 44 -4.43 -1.00 23.28
C ASN A 44 -5.32 -0.53 22.12
N ALA A 45 -4.74 -0.04 21.02
CA ALA A 45 -5.50 0.37 19.86
C ALA A 45 -6.15 -0.86 19.20
N LYS A 46 -7.44 -0.75 18.83
CA LYS A 46 -8.18 -1.84 18.19
C LYS A 46 -7.95 -1.89 16.68
N ARG A 47 -7.57 -0.79 16.06
CA ARG A 47 -7.39 -0.64 14.62
C ARG A 47 -6.11 0.10 14.30
N GLY A 48 -5.57 -0.15 13.11
CA GLY A 48 -4.36 0.47 12.62
C GLY A 48 -4.56 1.83 11.98
N LYS A 49 -3.50 2.32 11.37
CA LYS A 49 -3.44 3.63 10.72
C LYS A 49 -2.84 3.53 9.33
N VAL A 50 -3.34 4.38 8.43
CA VAL A 50 -2.74 4.61 7.11
C VAL A 50 -1.86 5.85 7.18
N PHE A 51 -0.63 5.74 6.70
CA PHE A 51 0.35 6.82 6.64
C PHE A 51 0.56 7.28 5.22
N ILE A 52 0.36 8.57 4.97
CA ILE A 52 0.74 9.23 3.71
C ILE A 52 1.97 10.07 3.98
N VAL A 53 3.07 9.77 3.30
CA VAL A 53 4.37 10.37 3.53
C VAL A 53 4.89 11.04 2.26
N GLY A 54 5.27 12.30 2.38
CA GLY A 54 5.92 13.04 1.32
C GLY A 54 5.05 13.27 0.10
N GLY A 55 5.67 13.25 -1.06
CA GLY A 55 5.05 13.56 -2.34
C GLY A 55 5.34 14.97 -2.80
N ALA A 56 4.69 15.38 -3.87
CA ALA A 56 4.85 16.70 -4.46
C ALA A 56 3.58 17.18 -5.15
N ASN A 57 3.52 18.47 -5.35
CA ASN A 57 2.59 19.16 -6.27
C ASN A 57 3.30 20.41 -6.85
N PRO A 58 2.64 21.25 -7.65
CA PRO A 58 3.30 22.43 -8.21
C PRO A 58 3.88 23.42 -7.17
N ASN A 59 3.45 23.34 -5.91
CA ASN A 59 3.99 24.18 -4.83
C ASN A 59 5.29 23.65 -4.22
N GLY A 60 5.71 22.45 -4.56
CA GLY A 60 6.97 21.87 -4.11
C GLY A 60 6.86 20.42 -3.63
N SER A 61 7.94 19.91 -3.06
CA SER A 61 8.00 18.60 -2.44
C SER A 61 7.70 18.69 -0.94
N PHE A 62 7.09 17.63 -0.41
CA PHE A 62 6.59 17.57 0.95
C PHE A 62 7.51 16.77 1.89
N SER A 63 7.51 17.18 3.14
CA SER A 63 8.10 16.45 4.27
C SER A 63 7.07 16.13 5.35
N ASP A 64 5.81 16.31 5.06
CA ASP A 64 4.72 16.06 6.00
C ASP A 64 4.35 14.58 6.09
N VAL A 65 3.70 14.24 7.19
CA VAL A 65 3.13 12.92 7.45
C VAL A 65 1.68 13.09 7.86
N HIS A 66 0.78 12.53 7.09
CA HIS A 66 -0.64 12.49 7.44
C HIS A 66 -1.02 11.05 7.81
N THR A 67 -1.83 10.92 8.84
CA THR A 67 -2.32 9.62 9.30
C THR A 67 -3.83 9.57 9.26
N MET A 68 -4.37 8.49 8.70
CA MET A 68 -5.77 8.15 8.82
C MET A 68 -5.92 7.07 9.90
N ASP A 69 -6.50 7.45 11.03
CA ASP A 69 -6.82 6.51 12.09
C ASP A 69 -8.11 5.76 11.73
N LEU A 70 -8.00 4.46 11.46
CA LEU A 70 -9.15 3.65 11.07
C LEU A 70 -10.12 3.40 12.23
N GLY A 71 -9.65 3.50 13.48
CA GLY A 71 -10.48 3.39 14.67
C GLY A 71 -11.35 4.62 14.92
N LYS A 72 -10.77 5.80 14.72
CA LYS A 72 -11.44 7.10 14.92
C LYS A 72 -12.11 7.62 13.65
N HIS A 73 -11.79 7.05 12.48
CA HIS A 73 -12.21 7.56 11.18
C HIS A 73 -11.88 9.04 11.02
N GLN A 74 -10.59 9.36 11.18
CA GLN A 74 -10.12 10.75 11.21
C GLN A 74 -8.72 10.86 10.61
N TRP A 75 -8.49 11.93 9.84
CA TRP A 75 -7.18 12.37 9.42
C TRP A 75 -6.53 13.27 10.47
N ASP A 76 -5.25 12.99 10.74
CA ASP A 76 -4.38 13.84 11.57
C ASP A 76 -3.14 14.23 10.78
N LEU A 77 -2.72 15.47 10.94
CA LEU A 77 -1.41 15.92 10.49
C LEU A 77 -0.42 15.67 11.61
N ASP A 78 0.46 14.70 11.43
CA ASP A 78 1.51 14.42 12.39
C ASP A 78 2.65 15.41 12.21
N THR A 79 2.95 16.13 13.29
CA THR A 79 4.08 17.07 13.34
C THR A 79 5.39 16.30 13.52
N CYS A 80 5.71 15.43 12.56
CA CYS A 80 6.97 14.70 12.53
C CYS A 80 8.10 15.60 12.07
N LYS A 81 9.24 15.51 12.74
CA LYS A 81 10.42 16.31 12.42
C LYS A 81 11.52 15.46 11.83
N GLY A 82 12.24 16.02 10.87
CA GLY A 82 13.49 15.48 10.37
C GLY A 82 13.43 14.80 8.99
N LEU A 83 12.25 14.61 8.39
CA LEU A 83 12.18 14.09 7.03
C LEU A 83 12.70 15.13 6.03
N LEU A 84 13.66 14.72 5.22
CA LEU A 84 14.03 15.48 4.03
C LEU A 84 12.90 15.40 3.00
N PRO A 85 12.41 16.53 2.47
CA PRO A 85 11.33 16.52 1.48
C PRO A 85 11.65 15.62 0.30
N ARG A 86 10.70 14.78 -0.07
CA ARG A 86 10.87 13.83 -1.17
C ARG A 86 9.56 13.38 -1.80
N TYR A 87 9.64 12.99 -3.05
CA TYR A 87 8.57 12.35 -3.80
C TYR A 87 9.15 11.19 -4.62
N GLU A 88 8.28 10.25 -5.02
CA GLU A 88 8.66 9.05 -5.75
C GLU A 88 9.75 8.22 -5.04
N HIS A 89 9.67 8.18 -3.71
CA HIS A 89 10.54 7.38 -2.86
C HIS A 89 9.97 5.97 -2.67
N ALA A 90 10.85 5.02 -2.37
CA ALA A 90 10.45 3.70 -1.90
C ALA A 90 10.11 3.76 -0.41
N SER A 91 9.18 2.92 0.02
CA SER A 91 8.79 2.79 1.42
C SER A 91 8.55 1.34 1.79
N PHE A 92 8.95 0.94 2.99
CA PHE A 92 8.71 -0.40 3.49
C PHE A 92 8.68 -0.44 5.02
N ILE A 93 8.10 -1.52 5.56
CA ILE A 93 8.03 -1.78 6.99
C ILE A 93 8.69 -3.14 7.22
N PRO A 94 9.97 -3.16 7.68
CA PRO A 94 10.67 -4.41 7.90
C PRO A 94 10.16 -5.15 9.12
N SER A 95 10.26 -6.49 9.09
CA SER A 95 9.79 -7.36 10.17
C SER A 95 10.52 -7.12 11.50
N CYS A 96 11.77 -6.67 11.47
CA CYS A 96 12.54 -6.37 12.68
C CYS A 96 12.09 -5.09 13.41
N THR A 97 11.42 -4.19 12.70
CA THR A 97 10.82 -2.97 13.26
C THR A 97 9.41 -2.78 12.71
N PRO A 98 8.44 -3.63 13.12
CA PRO A 98 7.10 -3.67 12.50
C PRO A 98 6.24 -2.45 12.80
N ASP A 99 6.69 -1.59 13.69
CA ASP A 99 6.06 -0.33 14.10
C ASP A 99 6.69 0.91 13.46
N ARG A 100 7.60 0.74 12.50
CA ARG A 100 8.34 1.85 11.88
C ARG A 100 8.24 1.84 10.37
N ILE A 101 8.23 3.04 9.80
CA ILE A 101 8.19 3.24 8.36
C ILE A 101 9.57 3.71 7.90
N TRP A 102 10.14 2.98 6.93
CA TRP A 102 11.41 3.30 6.29
C TRP A 102 11.13 3.86 4.90
N VAL A 103 11.87 4.91 4.52
CA VAL A 103 11.84 5.48 3.17
C VAL A 103 13.23 5.50 2.57
N PHE A 104 13.30 5.28 1.27
CA PHE A 104 14.57 5.28 0.53
C PHE A 104 14.42 6.04 -0.79
N GLY A 105 15.42 6.85 -1.11
CA GLY A 105 15.53 7.47 -2.42
C GLY A 105 14.48 8.54 -2.69
N GLY A 106 14.01 8.57 -3.93
CA GLY A 106 13.11 9.60 -4.42
C GLY A 106 13.85 10.86 -4.85
N ALA A 107 13.12 11.95 -5.00
CA ALA A 107 13.67 13.22 -5.47
C ALA A 107 13.09 14.41 -4.71
N ASN A 108 13.75 15.53 -4.86
CA ASN A 108 13.23 16.86 -4.56
C ASN A 108 13.64 17.83 -5.70
N GLN A 109 13.43 19.13 -5.51
CA GLN A 109 13.78 20.14 -6.51
C GLN A 109 15.28 20.19 -6.82
N SER A 110 16.13 19.70 -5.91
CA SER A 110 17.60 19.69 -6.08
C SER A 110 18.14 18.44 -6.79
N GLY A 111 17.30 17.42 -6.98
CA GLY A 111 17.68 16.17 -7.65
C GLY A 111 17.27 14.91 -6.88
N ASN A 112 17.79 13.78 -7.34
CA ASN A 112 17.50 12.48 -6.76
C ASN A 112 18.27 12.24 -5.47
N ARG A 113 17.71 11.36 -4.62
CA ARG A 113 18.30 10.93 -3.35
C ARG A 113 18.61 9.44 -3.36
N ASN A 114 19.52 9.04 -2.48
CA ASN A 114 19.80 7.63 -2.15
C ASN A 114 19.97 7.41 -0.65
N CYS A 115 19.42 8.29 0.16
CA CYS A 115 19.43 8.17 1.62
C CYS A 115 18.21 7.43 2.14
N LEU A 116 18.40 6.76 3.27
CA LEU A 116 17.37 6.13 4.08
C LEU A 116 16.98 7.01 5.24
N GLN A 117 15.69 7.06 5.55
CA GLN A 117 15.20 7.64 6.80
C GLN A 117 14.14 6.74 7.41
N VAL A 118 14.03 6.76 8.72
CA VAL A 118 13.13 5.91 9.50
C VAL A 118 12.25 6.79 10.38
N LEU A 119 10.94 6.59 10.26
CA LEU A 119 9.94 7.21 11.13
C LEU A 119 9.63 6.28 12.30
N ASN A 120 9.78 6.82 13.50
CA ASN A 120 9.16 6.27 14.69
C ASN A 120 7.85 7.05 14.97
N PRO A 121 6.66 6.44 14.72
CA PRO A 121 5.40 7.16 14.88
C PRO A 121 5.09 7.54 16.33
N GLU A 122 5.61 6.80 17.29
CA GLU A 122 5.40 7.08 18.72
C GLU A 122 6.12 8.36 19.15
N THR A 123 7.39 8.50 18.77
CA THR A 123 8.18 9.69 19.09
C THR A 123 8.00 10.82 18.08
N ARG A 124 7.35 10.54 16.94
CA ARG A 124 7.15 11.48 15.82
C ARG A 124 8.46 12.08 15.30
N THR A 125 9.49 11.26 15.22
CA THR A 125 10.82 11.67 14.77
C THR A 125 11.29 10.77 13.63
N TRP A 126 11.98 11.40 12.69
CA TRP A 126 12.72 10.74 11.64
C TRP A 126 14.20 10.65 12.04
N THR A 127 14.80 9.50 11.83
CA THR A 127 16.24 9.27 12.03
C THR A 127 16.86 8.78 10.74
N THR A 128 18.15 9.07 10.57
CA THR A 128 18.94 8.55 9.45
C THR A 128 19.88 7.48 10.00
N PRO A 129 19.64 6.19 9.69
CA PRO A 129 20.49 5.12 10.16
C PRO A 129 21.87 5.19 9.51
N GLU A 130 22.89 4.78 10.24
CA GLU A 130 24.24 4.60 9.68
C GLU A 130 24.28 3.30 8.87
N VAL A 131 24.57 3.43 7.58
CA VAL A 131 24.69 2.31 6.65
C VAL A 131 26.15 2.09 6.34
N THR A 132 26.63 0.85 6.48
CA THR A 132 28.06 0.52 6.37
C THR A 132 28.55 0.20 4.97
N SER A 133 27.63 0.04 4.04
CA SER A 133 27.91 -0.31 2.64
C SER A 133 27.35 0.74 1.69
N PRO A 134 27.91 0.88 0.47
CA PRO A 134 27.41 1.88 -0.48
C PRO A 134 25.99 1.57 -0.95
N PRO A 135 25.08 2.56 -0.93
CA PRO A 135 23.73 2.42 -1.47
C PRO A 135 23.76 2.42 -3.00
N PRO A 136 22.63 2.05 -3.64
CA PRO A 136 22.45 2.29 -5.07
C PRO A 136 22.60 3.78 -5.40
N SER A 137 22.85 4.10 -6.65
CA SER A 137 22.85 5.50 -7.12
C SER A 137 21.50 6.16 -6.83
N PRO A 138 21.46 7.50 -6.63
CA PRO A 138 20.21 8.23 -6.41
C PRO A 138 19.21 7.98 -7.54
N ARG A 139 17.96 7.68 -7.16
CA ARG A 139 16.92 7.31 -8.11
C ARG A 139 15.51 7.49 -7.56
N THR A 140 14.54 7.50 -8.48
CA THR A 140 13.10 7.57 -8.17
C THR A 140 12.40 6.25 -8.43
N PHE A 141 11.28 6.00 -7.72
CA PHE A 141 10.56 4.73 -7.74
C PHE A 141 9.09 4.85 -8.13
N HIS A 142 8.60 6.06 -8.37
CA HIS A 142 7.20 6.37 -8.65
C HIS A 142 6.23 5.86 -7.59
N THR A 143 5.70 4.63 -7.72
CA THR A 143 4.48 4.25 -7.00
C THR A 143 4.58 2.99 -6.15
N SER A 144 5.62 2.17 -6.31
CA SER A 144 5.66 0.89 -5.61
C SER A 144 7.03 0.51 -5.10
N SER A 145 7.01 -0.29 -4.04
CA SER A 145 8.20 -0.81 -3.38
C SER A 145 8.00 -2.28 -3.04
N ALA A 146 9.07 -3.05 -3.11
CA ALA A 146 9.02 -4.48 -2.84
C ALA A 146 9.90 -4.83 -1.64
N ALA A 147 9.30 -5.44 -0.63
CA ALA A 147 10.01 -5.91 0.56
C ALA A 147 9.57 -7.31 0.96
N ILE A 148 10.52 -8.10 1.43
CA ILE A 148 10.29 -9.41 2.02
C ILE A 148 11.05 -9.48 3.34
N GLY A 149 10.33 -9.71 4.43
CA GLY A 149 10.92 -9.75 5.76
C GLY A 149 11.61 -8.43 6.13
N ASN A 150 12.92 -8.46 6.33
CA ASN A 150 13.72 -7.28 6.67
C ASN A 150 14.35 -6.59 5.45
N GLN A 151 14.09 -7.07 4.26
CA GLN A 151 14.82 -6.67 3.06
C GLN A 151 13.96 -5.87 2.10
N LEU A 152 14.48 -4.75 1.66
CA LEU A 152 13.97 -3.95 0.55
C LEU A 152 14.73 -4.30 -0.72
N TYR A 153 13.99 -4.60 -1.79
CA TYR A 153 14.56 -4.92 -3.09
C TYR A 153 14.38 -3.73 -4.04
N VAL A 154 15.45 -3.35 -4.71
CA VAL A 154 15.50 -2.21 -5.61
C VAL A 154 16.02 -2.68 -6.98
N PHE A 155 15.24 -2.43 -8.01
CA PHE A 155 15.60 -2.67 -9.39
C PHE A 155 15.16 -1.48 -10.26
N GLY A 156 16.08 -0.97 -11.09
CA GLY A 156 15.75 0.13 -11.99
C GLY A 156 15.41 1.42 -11.26
N GLY A 157 14.57 2.19 -11.88
CA GLY A 157 14.14 3.50 -11.39
C GLY A 157 14.54 4.65 -12.30
N GLY A 158 14.09 5.86 -11.96
CA GLY A 158 14.35 7.06 -12.73
C GLY A 158 15.69 7.71 -12.39
N GLU A 159 16.43 8.07 -13.40
CA GLU A 159 17.67 8.85 -13.26
C GLU A 159 17.41 10.32 -13.56
N ARG A 160 16.88 10.62 -14.73
CA ARG A 160 16.58 11.98 -15.15
C ARG A 160 15.51 12.02 -16.24
N GLY A 161 14.43 12.76 -16.00
CA GLY A 161 13.33 12.85 -16.96
C GLY A 161 12.78 11.49 -17.34
N ALA A 162 12.70 11.20 -18.64
CA ALA A 162 12.28 9.89 -19.14
C ALA A 162 13.42 8.84 -19.22
N GLN A 163 14.60 9.17 -18.71
CA GLN A 163 15.75 8.29 -18.72
C GLN A 163 15.79 7.42 -17.45
N PRO A 164 15.76 6.09 -17.60
CA PRO A 164 15.94 5.19 -16.48
C PRO A 164 17.41 5.07 -16.07
N VAL A 165 17.62 4.63 -14.84
CA VAL A 165 18.93 4.13 -14.39
C VAL A 165 19.34 2.96 -15.27
N GLN A 166 20.56 2.98 -15.80
CA GLN A 166 21.06 1.94 -16.72
C GLN A 166 21.54 0.68 -16.01
N ASP A 167 21.72 0.75 -14.71
CA ASP A 167 22.08 -0.36 -13.86
C ASP A 167 20.93 -1.40 -13.85
N THR A 168 21.21 -2.64 -14.24
CA THR A 168 20.25 -3.76 -14.21
C THR A 168 20.51 -4.75 -13.07
N LYS A 169 21.25 -4.32 -12.06
CA LYS A 169 21.50 -5.13 -10.86
C LYS A 169 20.32 -5.07 -9.91
N LEU A 170 20.12 -6.17 -9.19
CA LEU A 170 19.23 -6.20 -8.04
C LEU A 170 20.00 -5.71 -6.82
N HIS A 171 19.51 -4.66 -6.18
CA HIS A 171 20.04 -4.14 -4.93
C HIS A 171 19.15 -4.56 -3.77
N VAL A 172 19.77 -4.97 -2.67
CA VAL A 172 19.05 -5.42 -1.48
C VAL A 172 19.55 -4.65 -0.27
N PHE A 173 18.63 -4.01 0.42
CA PHE A 173 18.88 -3.41 1.73
C PHE A 173 18.31 -4.28 2.83
N ASP A 174 19.15 -4.66 3.79
CA ASP A 174 18.73 -5.40 4.98
C ASP A 174 18.61 -4.44 6.17
N ALA A 175 17.39 -4.24 6.66
CA ALA A 175 17.15 -3.33 7.78
C ALA A 175 17.66 -3.87 9.12
N ASN A 176 17.87 -5.17 9.24
CA ASN A 176 18.39 -5.78 10.45
C ASN A 176 19.91 -5.55 10.61
N THR A 177 20.65 -5.60 9.52
CA THR A 177 22.10 -5.42 9.50
C THR A 177 22.53 -4.03 9.04
N LEU A 178 21.61 -3.22 8.53
CA LEU A 178 21.84 -1.89 7.94
C LEU A 178 22.88 -1.93 6.80
N THR A 179 22.76 -2.92 5.94
CA THR A 179 23.69 -3.14 4.84
C THR A 179 22.98 -3.26 3.49
N TRP A 180 23.64 -2.69 2.47
CA TRP A 180 23.31 -2.90 1.07
C TRP A 180 24.14 -4.03 0.49
N SER A 181 23.53 -4.84 -0.35
CA SER A 181 24.20 -5.89 -1.12
C SER A 181 23.65 -5.94 -2.55
N GLN A 182 24.43 -6.55 -3.43
CA GLN A 182 24.08 -6.80 -4.81
C GLN A 182 24.26 -8.29 -5.08
N PRO A 183 23.24 -9.13 -4.83
CA PRO A 183 23.36 -10.55 -5.05
C PRO A 183 23.57 -10.84 -6.53
N GLU A 184 24.37 -11.85 -6.82
CA GLU A 184 24.46 -12.38 -8.17
C GLU A 184 23.13 -13.03 -8.57
N THR A 185 22.65 -12.67 -9.74
CA THR A 185 21.42 -13.21 -10.30
C THR A 185 21.69 -14.06 -11.52
N LEU A 186 20.86 -15.05 -11.75
CA LEU A 186 20.86 -15.90 -12.94
C LEU A 186 19.79 -15.44 -13.91
N GLY A 187 19.93 -15.79 -15.18
CA GLY A 187 18.98 -15.43 -16.22
C GLY A 187 19.12 -13.97 -16.67
N ASN A 188 18.17 -13.53 -17.46
CA ASN A 188 18.17 -12.19 -18.04
C ASN A 188 17.29 -11.25 -17.21
N PRO A 189 17.84 -10.22 -16.58
CA PRO A 189 17.04 -9.21 -15.89
C PRO A 189 16.19 -8.42 -16.91
N PRO A 190 15.15 -7.72 -16.44
CA PRO A 190 14.45 -6.75 -17.28
C PRO A 190 15.42 -5.69 -17.81
N SER A 191 15.10 -5.11 -18.95
CA SER A 191 15.86 -3.95 -19.45
C SER A 191 15.69 -2.74 -18.53
N PRO A 192 16.61 -1.73 -18.58
CA PRO A 192 16.47 -0.52 -17.80
C PRO A 192 15.12 0.16 -18.02
N ARG A 193 14.46 0.53 -16.92
CA ARG A 193 13.14 1.15 -16.92
C ARG A 193 12.87 1.93 -15.63
N HIS A 194 11.93 2.85 -15.69
CA HIS A 194 11.40 3.54 -14.52
C HIS A 194 9.88 3.60 -14.59
N GLY A 195 9.22 3.94 -13.48
CA GLY A 195 7.76 3.95 -13.43
C GLY A 195 7.12 2.56 -13.53
N HIS A 196 7.93 1.49 -13.45
CA HIS A 196 7.43 0.12 -13.34
C HIS A 196 6.92 -0.14 -11.93
N VAL A 197 6.08 -1.14 -11.76
CA VAL A 197 5.74 -1.68 -10.46
C VAL A 197 6.67 -2.82 -10.11
N MET A 198 7.03 -2.91 -8.84
CA MET A 198 7.74 -4.02 -8.25
C MET A 198 7.04 -4.42 -6.98
N VAL A 199 6.63 -5.67 -6.88
CA VAL A 199 5.82 -6.15 -5.77
C VAL A 199 6.28 -7.54 -5.37
N ALA A 200 6.20 -7.81 -4.05
CA ALA A 200 6.53 -9.11 -3.49
C ALA A 200 5.28 -9.93 -3.22
N ALA A 201 5.28 -11.18 -3.64
CA ALA A 201 4.26 -12.17 -3.30
C ALA A 201 4.95 -13.48 -2.93
N GLY A 202 4.86 -13.85 -1.65
CA GLY A 202 5.64 -14.97 -1.10
C GLY A 202 7.13 -14.71 -1.20
N THR A 203 7.88 -15.62 -1.82
CA THR A 203 9.32 -15.49 -2.07
C THR A 203 9.66 -14.88 -3.43
N LYS A 204 8.66 -14.45 -4.17
CA LYS A 204 8.83 -13.95 -5.52
C LYS A 204 8.65 -12.45 -5.60
N LEU A 205 9.48 -11.81 -6.42
CA LEU A 205 9.36 -10.41 -6.80
C LEU A 205 8.87 -10.35 -8.24
N PHE A 206 7.82 -9.55 -8.48
CA PHE A 206 7.25 -9.34 -9.80
C PHE A 206 7.51 -7.91 -10.25
N ILE A 207 7.97 -7.75 -11.48
CA ILE A 207 8.18 -6.45 -12.13
C ILE A 207 7.29 -6.40 -13.36
N HIS A 208 6.43 -5.37 -13.44
CA HIS A 208 5.53 -5.15 -14.55
C HIS A 208 5.64 -3.73 -15.08
N GLY A 209 5.67 -3.63 -16.40
CA GLY A 209 5.54 -2.37 -17.10
C GLY A 209 6.74 -1.45 -16.93
N GLY A 210 6.48 -0.17 -16.98
CA GLY A 210 7.50 0.87 -16.90
C GLY A 210 7.78 1.54 -18.23
N LEU A 211 8.71 2.47 -18.21
CA LEU A 211 9.01 3.38 -19.30
C LEU A 211 10.52 3.49 -19.49
N ALA A 212 10.97 3.54 -20.73
CA ALA A 212 12.31 3.97 -21.10
C ALA A 212 12.23 4.83 -22.37
N GLY A 213 12.55 6.12 -22.26
CA GLY A 213 12.34 7.08 -23.33
C GLY A 213 10.84 7.23 -23.65
N ASP A 214 10.44 6.81 -24.83
CA ASP A 214 9.05 6.82 -25.32
C ASP A 214 8.40 5.42 -25.34
N ARG A 215 9.14 4.40 -24.89
CA ARG A 215 8.69 3.02 -24.90
C ARG A 215 8.00 2.65 -23.59
N PHE A 216 6.71 2.30 -23.68
CA PHE A 216 5.93 1.76 -22.57
C PHE A 216 5.97 0.23 -22.61
N TYR A 217 6.44 -0.38 -21.53
CA TYR A 217 6.56 -1.83 -21.40
C TYR A 217 5.27 -2.47 -20.93
N ASP A 218 4.97 -3.66 -21.44
CA ASP A 218 3.85 -4.51 -21.02
C ASP A 218 4.30 -5.88 -20.50
N ASP A 219 5.60 -6.10 -20.40
CA ASP A 219 6.18 -7.36 -19.98
C ASP A 219 6.08 -7.57 -18.47
N LEU A 220 6.08 -8.83 -18.08
CA LEU A 220 6.07 -9.27 -16.69
C LEU A 220 7.29 -10.15 -16.44
N HIS A 221 8.09 -9.77 -15.47
CA HIS A 221 9.27 -10.51 -15.02
C HIS A 221 9.10 -10.94 -13.58
N CYS A 222 9.73 -12.04 -13.23
CA CYS A 222 9.74 -12.58 -11.88
C CYS A 222 11.16 -12.99 -11.51
N ILE A 223 11.54 -12.75 -10.28
CA ILE A 223 12.71 -13.36 -9.65
C ILE A 223 12.29 -14.01 -8.33
N ASP A 224 12.62 -15.28 -8.15
CA ASP A 224 12.46 -15.95 -6.86
C ASP A 224 13.73 -15.73 -6.04
N ILE A 225 13.59 -15.19 -4.83
CA ILE A 225 14.74 -14.92 -3.97
C ILE A 225 15.41 -16.20 -3.43
N SER A 226 14.76 -17.36 -3.56
CA SER A 226 15.32 -18.65 -3.14
C SER A 226 16.43 -19.15 -4.09
N ASP A 227 16.34 -18.82 -5.38
CA ASP A 227 17.33 -19.21 -6.40
C ASP A 227 17.96 -18.02 -7.14
N MET A 228 17.45 -16.81 -6.93
CA MET A 228 17.93 -15.58 -7.58
C MET A 228 17.95 -15.67 -9.10
N LYS A 229 16.96 -16.34 -9.69
CA LYS A 229 16.86 -16.52 -11.13
C LYS A 229 15.75 -15.69 -11.74
N TRP A 230 16.10 -14.81 -12.68
CA TRP A 230 15.13 -14.05 -13.46
C TRP A 230 14.41 -14.92 -14.48
N GLN A 231 13.11 -14.69 -14.59
CA GLN A 231 12.24 -15.28 -15.60
C GLN A 231 11.33 -14.22 -16.19
N LYS A 232 11.30 -14.16 -17.52
CA LYS A 232 10.24 -13.45 -18.25
C LYS A 232 9.02 -14.35 -18.34
N LEU A 233 7.89 -13.92 -17.82
CA LEU A 233 6.67 -14.69 -17.81
C LEU A 233 5.86 -14.47 -19.09
N ASN A 234 5.10 -15.48 -19.48
CA ASN A 234 4.14 -15.42 -20.61
C ASN A 234 2.74 -15.72 -20.07
N PRO A 235 2.11 -14.81 -19.33
CA PRO A 235 0.81 -15.05 -18.73
C PRO A 235 -0.29 -15.15 -19.78
N THR A 236 -1.33 -15.90 -19.46
CA THR A 236 -2.57 -15.96 -20.20
C THR A 236 -3.56 -14.90 -19.75
N GLY A 237 -4.69 -14.78 -20.44
CA GLY A 237 -5.79 -13.89 -20.07
C GLY A 237 -5.66 -12.47 -20.61
N ALA A 238 -6.39 -11.55 -19.98
CA ALA A 238 -6.47 -10.15 -20.38
C ALA A 238 -5.29 -9.37 -19.79
N ALA A 239 -4.15 -9.38 -20.48
CA ALA A 239 -2.96 -8.66 -20.05
C ALA A 239 -3.15 -7.14 -20.18
N PRO A 240 -2.60 -6.34 -19.23
CA PRO A 240 -2.60 -4.90 -19.36
C PRO A 240 -1.81 -4.42 -20.57
N ALA A 241 -2.22 -3.30 -21.15
CA ALA A 241 -1.39 -2.60 -22.13
C ALA A 241 -0.10 -2.05 -21.48
N GLY A 242 0.89 -1.74 -22.30
CA GLY A 242 2.12 -1.09 -21.84
C GLY A 242 1.80 0.21 -21.11
N CYS A 243 2.27 0.32 -19.88
CA CYS A 243 1.97 1.47 -19.01
C CYS A 243 3.09 1.72 -18.00
N ALA A 244 3.08 2.92 -17.43
CA ALA A 244 4.02 3.35 -16.41
C ALA A 244 3.32 4.18 -15.34
N ALA A 245 3.96 4.31 -14.17
CA ALA A 245 3.46 5.05 -13.02
C ALA A 245 2.09 4.54 -12.50
N HIS A 246 1.79 3.29 -12.76
CA HIS A 246 0.72 2.54 -12.12
C HIS A 246 1.16 2.08 -10.73
N SER A 247 0.23 1.60 -9.91
CA SER A 247 0.52 1.08 -8.57
C SER A 247 0.17 -0.40 -8.49
N ALA A 248 0.82 -1.11 -7.58
CA ALA A 248 0.57 -2.52 -7.34
C ALA A 248 0.51 -2.83 -5.85
N VAL A 249 -0.30 -3.79 -5.49
CA VAL A 249 -0.34 -4.43 -4.18
C VAL A 249 -0.46 -5.94 -4.37
N ALA A 250 0.07 -6.70 -3.42
CA ALA A 250 -0.06 -8.15 -3.41
C ALA A 250 -0.88 -8.60 -2.20
N MET A 251 -1.73 -9.58 -2.41
CA MET A 251 -2.50 -10.22 -1.36
C MET A 251 -2.68 -11.70 -1.68
N GLY A 252 -2.16 -12.57 -0.81
CA GLY A 252 -2.19 -14.00 -1.05
C GLY A 252 -1.51 -14.39 -2.37
N LYS A 253 -2.27 -15.03 -3.24
CA LYS A 253 -1.79 -15.46 -4.58
C LYS A 253 -2.02 -14.44 -5.68
N HIS A 254 -2.51 -13.25 -5.35
CA HIS A 254 -2.90 -12.24 -6.32
C HIS A 254 -2.04 -11.00 -6.21
N VAL A 255 -1.72 -10.44 -7.36
CA VAL A 255 -1.17 -9.10 -7.52
C VAL A 255 -2.23 -8.24 -8.21
N TYR A 256 -2.50 -7.08 -7.64
CA TYR A 256 -3.43 -6.10 -8.22
C TYR A 256 -2.64 -4.92 -8.73
N ILE A 257 -2.92 -4.50 -9.96
CA ILE A 257 -2.38 -3.25 -10.50
C ILE A 257 -3.53 -2.32 -10.87
N PHE A 258 -3.34 -1.03 -10.64
CA PHE A 258 -4.35 0.00 -10.92
C PHE A 258 -3.71 1.24 -11.52
N GLY A 259 -4.40 1.80 -12.53
CA GLY A 259 -4.01 3.07 -13.10
C GLY A 259 -2.76 3.02 -13.96
N GLY A 260 -2.03 4.10 -13.93
CA GLY A 260 -0.86 4.34 -14.77
C GLY A 260 -1.18 5.17 -16.00
N MET A 261 -0.18 5.38 -16.83
CA MET A 261 -0.33 6.11 -18.09
C MET A 261 0.14 5.29 -19.29
N THR A 262 -0.46 5.57 -20.40
CA THR A 262 -0.06 5.16 -21.74
C THR A 262 0.10 6.40 -22.61
N PRO A 263 0.58 6.29 -23.86
CA PRO A 263 0.56 7.43 -24.77
C PRO A 263 -0.85 8.04 -24.99
N ALA A 264 -1.91 7.28 -24.71
CA ALA A 264 -3.30 7.74 -24.85
C ALA A 264 -3.85 8.46 -23.63
N GLY A 265 -3.16 8.47 -22.49
CA GLY A 265 -3.58 9.15 -21.26
C GLY A 265 -3.54 8.27 -20.02
N ALA A 266 -4.17 8.74 -18.95
CA ALA A 266 -4.24 8.05 -17.66
C ALA A 266 -5.29 6.94 -17.68
N LEU A 267 -4.96 5.83 -17.00
CA LEU A 267 -5.80 4.64 -16.94
C LEU A 267 -6.66 4.63 -15.67
N ASP A 268 -7.86 4.07 -15.79
CA ASP A 268 -8.84 3.85 -14.71
C ASP A 268 -9.11 2.37 -14.47
N THR A 269 -8.31 1.49 -15.06
CA THR A 269 -8.49 0.04 -15.04
C THR A 269 -7.71 -0.62 -13.92
N MET A 270 -8.26 -1.69 -13.38
CA MET A 270 -7.63 -2.55 -12.39
C MET A 270 -7.52 -3.98 -12.93
N TYR A 271 -6.33 -4.55 -12.82
CA TYR A 271 -6.04 -5.90 -13.25
C TYR A 271 -5.61 -6.75 -12.05
N GLN A 272 -5.98 -8.01 -12.11
CA GLN A 272 -5.57 -9.02 -11.15
C GLN A 272 -4.69 -10.05 -11.85
N TYR A 273 -3.52 -10.30 -11.28
CA TYR A 273 -2.63 -11.37 -11.73
C TYR A 273 -2.62 -12.50 -10.71
N HIS A 274 -2.92 -13.73 -11.14
CA HIS A 274 -2.81 -14.92 -10.32
C HIS A 274 -1.39 -15.48 -10.43
N THR A 275 -0.64 -15.47 -9.33
CA THR A 275 0.79 -15.80 -9.34
C THR A 275 1.10 -17.26 -9.65
N GLU A 276 0.22 -18.19 -9.29
CA GLU A 276 0.40 -19.62 -9.55
C GLU A 276 -0.14 -20.02 -10.92
N GLU A 277 -1.32 -19.55 -11.28
CA GLU A 277 -1.96 -19.87 -12.57
C GLU A 277 -1.37 -19.06 -13.74
N GLN A 278 -0.59 -18.02 -13.43
CA GLN A 278 0.01 -17.11 -14.42
C GLN A 278 -1.03 -16.55 -15.38
N HIS A 279 -2.08 -15.99 -14.81
CA HIS A 279 -3.24 -15.51 -15.56
C HIS A 279 -3.63 -14.09 -15.15
N TRP A 280 -3.85 -13.23 -16.16
CA TRP A 280 -4.37 -11.88 -15.98
C TRP A 280 -5.89 -11.85 -16.13
N THR A 281 -6.53 -11.12 -15.24
CA THR A 281 -7.96 -10.81 -15.30
C THR A 281 -8.15 -9.29 -15.25
N LEU A 282 -8.86 -8.75 -16.22
CA LEU A 282 -9.36 -7.38 -16.13
C LEU A 282 -10.57 -7.39 -15.18
N LEU A 283 -10.46 -6.69 -14.06
CA LEU A 283 -11.56 -6.63 -13.11
C LEU A 283 -12.69 -5.76 -13.66
N LYS A 284 -13.91 -6.30 -13.60
CA LYS A 284 -15.13 -5.60 -13.99
C LYS A 284 -15.83 -5.05 -12.75
N PHE A 285 -16.23 -3.80 -12.82
CA PHE A 285 -16.92 -3.11 -11.74
C PHE A 285 -18.38 -2.87 -12.11
N ASP A 286 -19.27 -3.02 -11.12
CA ASP A 286 -20.72 -2.83 -11.29
C ASP A 286 -21.11 -1.35 -11.25
N THR A 287 -20.19 -0.51 -10.82
CA THR A 287 -20.37 0.94 -10.67
C THR A 287 -19.47 1.71 -11.62
N LEU A 288 -19.61 3.04 -11.55
CA LEU A 288 -18.71 3.96 -12.22
C LEU A 288 -17.25 3.69 -11.83
N LEU A 289 -16.33 3.84 -12.77
CA LEU A 289 -14.91 3.82 -12.49
C LEU A 289 -14.46 5.18 -11.93
N PRO A 290 -13.47 5.19 -11.03
CA PRO A 290 -12.84 6.44 -10.63
C PRO A 290 -12.12 7.10 -11.81
N PRO A 291 -11.82 8.39 -11.75
CA PRO A 291 -11.01 9.04 -12.77
C PRO A 291 -9.65 8.35 -12.93
N GLY A 292 -9.20 8.19 -14.17
CA GLY A 292 -7.88 7.64 -14.48
C GLY A 292 -6.78 8.46 -13.84
N ARG A 293 -5.73 7.78 -13.38
CA ARG A 293 -4.63 8.42 -12.66
C ARG A 293 -3.32 7.67 -12.76
N LEU A 294 -2.26 8.41 -12.51
CA LEU A 294 -0.89 7.91 -12.38
C LEU A 294 -0.23 8.55 -11.16
N ASP A 295 0.88 8.00 -10.73
CA ASP A 295 1.66 8.49 -9.57
C ASP A 295 0.84 8.61 -8.28
N HIS A 296 -0.19 7.79 -8.17
CA HIS A 296 -0.98 7.57 -6.96
C HIS A 296 -0.29 6.53 -6.08
N SER A 297 -0.75 6.40 -4.85
CA SER A 297 -0.29 5.35 -3.94
C SER A 297 -1.42 4.39 -3.58
N MET A 298 -1.05 3.15 -3.28
CA MET A 298 -1.98 2.09 -2.89
C MET A 298 -1.45 1.34 -1.67
N CYS A 299 -2.36 0.92 -0.81
CA CYS A 299 -2.09 -0.07 0.22
C CYS A 299 -3.33 -0.92 0.50
N ILE A 300 -3.14 -2.05 1.15
CA ILE A 300 -4.24 -2.90 1.61
C ILE A 300 -4.54 -2.59 3.06
N ILE A 301 -5.81 -2.38 3.36
CA ILE A 301 -6.31 -2.12 4.71
C ILE A 301 -7.37 -3.14 5.10
N PRO A 302 -7.42 -3.54 6.38
CA PRO A 302 -8.55 -4.29 6.91
C PRO A 302 -9.72 -3.34 7.17
N TRP A 303 -10.92 -3.74 6.75
CA TRP A 303 -12.14 -2.98 6.98
C TRP A 303 -13.09 -3.83 7.81
N PRO A 304 -13.30 -3.51 9.09
CA PRO A 304 -14.20 -4.28 9.92
C PRO A 304 -15.65 -3.95 9.58
N VAL A 305 -16.45 -5.01 9.50
CA VAL A 305 -17.88 -4.94 9.33
C VAL A 305 -18.52 -5.10 10.70
N THR A 306 -19.38 -4.16 11.11
CA THR A 306 -20.21 -4.35 12.28
C THR A 306 -21.24 -5.42 11.96
N CYS A 307 -21.20 -6.57 12.67
CA CYS A 307 -22.32 -7.49 12.70
C CYS A 307 -23.53 -6.70 13.20
N ALA A 308 -24.63 -6.73 12.45
CA ALA A 308 -25.90 -6.23 12.95
C ALA A 308 -26.23 -7.06 14.19
N SER A 309 -25.95 -6.52 15.37
CA SER A 309 -26.55 -7.01 16.58
C SER A 309 -28.05 -6.87 16.40
N GLU A 310 -28.76 -7.96 16.54
CA GLU A 310 -30.19 -8.01 16.54
C GLU A 310 -30.70 -6.83 17.35
N LYS A 311 -31.50 -5.98 16.72
CA LYS A 311 -32.33 -5.03 17.45
C LYS A 311 -33.29 -5.87 18.26
N GLU A 312 -32.98 -6.07 19.53
CA GLU A 312 -34.00 -6.52 20.48
C GLU A 312 -35.07 -5.44 20.50
N ASP A 313 -36.21 -5.78 19.92
CA ASP A 313 -37.44 -5.06 20.12
C ASP A 313 -37.79 -5.14 21.60
N SER A 314 -37.41 -4.10 22.35
CA SER A 314 -37.88 -3.89 23.69
C SER A 314 -39.32 -3.36 23.63
N ASN A 315 -40.24 -4.25 23.50
CA ASN A 315 -41.64 -3.99 23.82
C ASN A 315 -42.24 -5.21 24.53
N SER A 316 -42.15 -5.27 25.81
CA SER A 316 -43.21 -5.90 26.61
C SER A 316 -43.20 -5.39 28.04
N LEU A 317 -44.37 -4.99 28.38
CA LEU A 317 -44.94 -4.53 29.63
C LEU A 317 -44.58 -5.40 30.84
N THR A 318 -44.38 -4.66 31.92
CA THR A 318 -44.49 -5.02 33.34
C THR A 318 -45.54 -6.06 33.68
N LEU A 319 -45.21 -6.96 34.62
CA LEU A 319 -46.02 -7.22 35.82
C LEU A 319 -45.27 -8.09 36.84
N ASN A 320 -45.47 -7.64 38.11
CA ASN A 320 -44.95 -8.12 39.38
C ASN A 320 -45.21 -9.61 39.69
N HIS A 321 -44.39 -10.26 40.50
CA HIS A 321 -44.66 -10.67 41.87
C HIS A 321 -43.50 -11.46 42.50
N GLU A 322 -43.20 -11.04 43.70
CA GLU A 322 -42.68 -11.55 44.96
C GLU A 322 -42.15 -12.99 45.10
N ALA A 323 -40.92 -13.02 45.66
CA ALA A 323 -40.44 -13.68 46.89
C ALA A 323 -40.41 -15.24 46.96
N GLU A 324 -39.33 -15.82 47.29
CA GLU A 324 -38.82 -16.25 48.59
C GLU A 324 -37.60 -17.16 48.48
N LYS A 325 -36.75 -17.02 49.45
CA LYS A 325 -35.58 -17.69 49.99
C LYS A 325 -35.48 -19.24 49.81
N GLU A 326 -34.28 -19.77 49.66
CA GLU A 326 -33.36 -20.29 50.68
C GLU A 326 -32.27 -21.21 50.08
N ASP A 327 -31.10 -20.98 50.58
CA ASP A 327 -29.98 -21.81 51.05
C ASP A 327 -29.31 -22.92 50.24
N SER A 328 -28.02 -22.67 50.20
CA SER A 328 -26.87 -23.53 50.56
C SER A 328 -26.19 -24.42 49.51
N ALA A 329 -24.87 -24.24 49.59
CA ALA A 329 -23.77 -25.23 49.52
C ALA A 329 -23.03 -25.41 48.20
N ASP A 330 -21.78 -24.89 48.26
CA ASP A 330 -20.50 -25.42 47.73
C ASP A 330 -20.52 -26.45 46.62
N LYS A 331 -20.02 -26.03 45.45
CA LYS A 331 -19.05 -26.83 44.74
C LYS A 331 -18.16 -25.99 43.85
N VAL A 332 -16.88 -25.97 44.23
CA VAL A 332 -15.77 -25.54 43.39
C VAL A 332 -15.75 -26.40 42.13
N MET A 333 -15.93 -25.78 40.98
CA MET A 333 -15.49 -26.35 39.70
C MET A 333 -14.83 -25.24 38.87
N SER A 334 -13.56 -25.47 38.66
CA SER A 334 -12.72 -24.79 37.71
C SER A 334 -13.35 -24.82 36.32
N HIS A 335 -13.79 -23.68 35.82
CA HIS A 335 -14.10 -23.52 34.41
C HIS A 335 -12.95 -22.73 33.80
N SER A 336 -12.16 -23.43 33.01
CA SER A 336 -11.37 -22.85 31.95
C SER A 336 -12.33 -22.05 31.03
N GLY A 337 -12.30 -20.75 31.15
CA GLY A 337 -13.00 -19.90 30.25
C GLY A 337 -12.33 -19.94 28.87
N ASP A 338 -12.87 -20.75 27.97
CA ASP A 338 -12.68 -20.55 26.55
C ASP A 338 -13.32 -19.21 26.21
N SER A 339 -12.49 -18.17 26.15
CA SER A 339 -12.86 -16.95 25.46
C SER A 339 -12.89 -17.30 23.97
N HIS A 340 -14.08 -17.60 23.46
CA HIS A 340 -14.34 -17.50 22.05
C HIS A 340 -14.19 -16.02 21.68
N GLU A 341 -12.96 -15.61 21.34
CA GLU A 341 -12.76 -14.46 20.49
C GLU A 341 -13.41 -14.82 19.16
N GLU A 342 -14.61 -14.30 18.94
CA GLU A 342 -15.15 -14.20 17.59
C GLU A 342 -14.12 -13.40 16.78
N SER A 343 -13.33 -14.10 16.00
CA SER A 343 -12.47 -13.48 14.99
C SER A 343 -13.40 -12.82 13.99
N GLN A 344 -13.62 -11.51 14.14
CA GLN A 344 -14.24 -10.71 13.11
C GLN A 344 -13.32 -10.80 11.89
N THR A 345 -13.72 -11.58 10.89
CA THR A 345 -13.04 -11.62 9.60
C THR A 345 -13.23 -10.25 8.95
N ALA A 346 -12.16 -9.43 9.01
CA ALA A 346 -12.15 -8.15 8.35
C ALA A 346 -12.17 -8.35 6.82
N THR A 347 -12.99 -7.55 6.13
CA THR A 347 -12.90 -7.42 4.67
C THR A 347 -11.65 -6.63 4.32
N LEU A 348 -10.90 -7.09 3.32
CA LEU A 348 -9.71 -6.39 2.85
C LEU A 348 -10.07 -5.43 1.72
N LEU A 349 -9.58 -4.20 1.84
CA LEU A 349 -9.75 -3.16 0.83
C LEU A 349 -8.39 -2.75 0.26
N CYS A 350 -8.38 -2.50 -1.05
CA CYS A 350 -7.33 -1.73 -1.68
C CYS A 350 -7.68 -0.24 -1.57
N LEU A 351 -6.84 0.51 -0.89
CA LEU A 351 -6.97 1.95 -0.71
C LEU A 351 -6.03 2.65 -1.68
N VAL A 352 -6.57 3.63 -2.39
CA VAL A 352 -5.84 4.49 -3.34
C VAL A 352 -5.95 5.94 -2.88
N PHE A 353 -4.83 6.63 -2.81
CA PHE A 353 -4.79 8.05 -2.50
C PHE A 353 -4.08 8.86 -3.59
N GLY A 354 -4.68 9.98 -3.96
CA GLY A 354 -4.03 11.01 -4.79
C GLY A 354 -3.72 10.58 -6.21
N GLY A 355 -2.60 11.07 -6.71
CA GLY A 355 -2.19 10.91 -8.09
C GLY A 355 -2.62 12.05 -8.98
N MET A 356 -2.46 11.89 -10.28
CA MET A 356 -2.81 12.90 -11.28
C MET A 356 -3.28 12.26 -12.58
N ASN A 357 -3.93 13.04 -13.42
CA ASN A 357 -4.15 12.69 -14.83
C ASN A 357 -3.07 13.31 -15.74
N THR A 358 -3.15 13.06 -17.03
CA THR A 358 -2.21 13.61 -18.02
C THR A 358 -2.54 15.03 -18.46
N GLU A 359 -3.64 15.60 -17.97
CA GLU A 359 -4.09 16.98 -18.25
C GLU A 359 -3.69 17.96 -17.15
N GLY A 360 -2.95 17.49 -16.12
CA GLY A 360 -2.43 18.31 -15.05
C GLY A 360 -3.33 18.42 -13.83
N GLU A 361 -4.46 17.71 -13.76
CA GLU A 361 -5.29 17.62 -12.56
C GLU A 361 -4.64 16.69 -11.53
N ILE A 362 -4.49 17.18 -10.31
CA ILE A 362 -3.90 16.44 -9.20
C ILE A 362 -4.98 16.15 -8.17
N TYR A 363 -5.03 14.91 -7.69
CA TYR A 363 -6.11 14.42 -6.84
C TYR A 363 -5.75 14.45 -5.36
N ASP A 364 -6.76 14.64 -4.53
CA ASP A 364 -6.72 14.53 -3.07
C ASP A 364 -7.77 13.56 -2.51
N ASP A 365 -8.41 12.80 -3.39
CA ASP A 365 -9.42 11.83 -3.01
C ASP A 365 -8.79 10.55 -2.44
N CYS A 366 -9.59 9.87 -1.62
CA CYS A 366 -9.30 8.54 -1.10
C CYS A 366 -10.39 7.61 -1.59
N ILE A 367 -10.02 6.60 -2.36
CA ILE A 367 -10.94 5.63 -2.93
C ILE A 367 -10.55 4.22 -2.53
N VAL A 368 -11.55 3.35 -2.41
CA VAL A 368 -11.34 1.96 -1.99
C VAL A 368 -12.17 1.00 -2.81
N THR A 369 -11.69 -0.21 -2.92
CA THR A 369 -12.44 -1.34 -3.48
C THR A 369 -12.06 -2.64 -2.77
N VAL A 370 -12.98 -3.57 -2.70
CA VAL A 370 -12.74 -4.88 -2.08
C VAL A 370 -11.75 -5.69 -2.92
N VAL A 371 -10.79 -6.30 -2.25
CA VAL A 371 -9.86 -7.28 -2.83
C VAL A 371 -9.99 -8.61 -2.09
N ASP A 372 -9.94 -9.71 -2.83
CA ASP A 372 -10.09 -11.08 -2.29
C ASP A 372 -8.76 -11.84 -2.31
#